data_f458e22451f5f6c4bd5a3475ec6cdaf5
#
_entry.id   f458e22451f5f6c4bd5a3475ec6cdaf5
#
_cell.length_a   1.000
_cell.length_b   1.000
_cell.length_c   1.000
_cell.angle_alpha   90.00
_cell.angle_beta   90.00
_cell.angle_gamma   90.00
#
_symmetry.space_group_name_H-M   'P 1'
#
loop_
_entity.id
_entity.type
_entity.pdbx_description
1 polymer ?
#
loop_
_entity_poly.entity_id
_entity_poly.type
_entity_poly.pdbx_seq_one_letter_code
_entity_poly.pdbx_strand_id
1 'polypeptide(L)'
;MKKIYLLGAAFLISLGITGCTPATTATPPAPKPASTVEQQEKEVSLTIYHPTEDAMHLVPATVKMKLKDDPPKAALAAMIADDRKQKYPILPKGLSVNTVKVKDGIATVDFSKELLNMDKSTTTEELFTAMTVNTLTEFPDIKEVKFLMNGKAITHLSGHSDMTRTFKRMNDIIKK
;
A
#
# COMPACT_ATOMS: atom_id res chain seq x y z
N MET A 1 -8.15 43.20 -18.15
CA MET A 1 -7.56 44.35 -18.86
C MET A 1 -6.16 44.00 -19.32
N LYS A 2 -5.92 44.11 -20.66
CA LYS A 2 -4.62 44.33 -21.33
C LYS A 2 -3.56 43.23 -21.18
N LYS A 3 -2.81 42.79 -22.18
CA LYS A 3 -2.75 43.06 -23.65
C LYS A 3 -1.95 41.95 -24.30
N ILE A 4 -2.40 41.63 -25.48
CA ILE A 4 -1.78 40.89 -26.60
C ILE A 4 -0.47 41.59 -27.03
N TYR A 5 0.57 40.81 -27.40
CA TYR A 5 1.51 41.19 -28.42
C TYR A 5 1.85 40.03 -29.35
N LEU A 6 1.41 40.18 -30.56
CA LEU A 6 1.77 39.49 -31.80
C LEU A 6 2.95 40.23 -32.44
N LEU A 7 3.94 39.54 -32.98
CA LEU A 7 4.87 39.91 -34.07
C LEU A 7 5.63 38.65 -34.41
N GLY A 8 5.63 38.01 -35.51
CA GLY A 8 5.51 38.45 -36.92
C GLY A 8 6.89 38.77 -37.51
N ALA A 9 7.60 37.80 -38.12
CA ALA A 9 8.55 38.09 -39.19
C ALA A 9 8.81 36.81 -40.02
N ALA A 10 8.43 36.92 -41.27
CA ALA A 10 8.76 36.01 -42.36
C ALA A 10 10.11 36.43 -42.97
N PHE A 11 10.92 35.48 -43.49
CA PHE A 11 11.87 35.76 -44.55
C PHE A 11 12.32 34.47 -45.23
N LEU A 12 11.86 34.26 -46.46
CA LEU A 12 12.42 34.17 -47.78
C LEU A 12 13.38 32.98 -48.10
N ILE A 13 12.88 32.14 -48.91
CA ILE A 13 13.31 31.41 -50.15
C ILE A 13 14.76 31.65 -50.60
N SER A 14 15.49 30.52 -50.80
CA SER A 14 16.47 30.46 -51.88
C SER A 14 16.43 29.06 -52.58
N LEU A 15 16.07 29.09 -53.84
CA LEU A 15 16.20 27.97 -54.78
C LEU A 15 17.69 27.72 -55.06
N GLY A 16 18.12 26.47 -55.06
CA GLY A 16 19.41 25.99 -55.52
C GLY A 16 19.28 24.61 -56.17
N ILE A 17 19.67 24.55 -57.36
CA ILE A 17 19.35 23.65 -58.48
C ILE A 17 20.23 22.38 -58.49
N THR A 18 19.65 21.25 -58.92
CA THR A 18 20.17 20.08 -59.65
C THR A 18 21.36 19.28 -59.12
N GLY A 19 21.13 18.01 -58.94
CA GLY A 19 22.10 16.93 -58.89
C GLY A 19 21.37 15.58 -58.94
N CYS A 20 21.15 15.04 -60.13
CA CYS A 20 20.72 13.65 -60.33
C CYS A 20 21.87 12.70 -60.02
N THR A 21 21.69 11.78 -59.12
CA THR A 21 22.40 10.48 -59.05
C THR A 21 21.47 9.40 -58.52
N PRO A 22 21.68 8.12 -58.93
CA PRO A 22 20.59 7.12 -58.96
C PRO A 22 20.23 6.52 -57.59
N ALA A 23 18.98 6.11 -57.50
CA ALA A 23 18.34 5.45 -56.42
C ALA A 23 19.17 4.26 -55.85
N THR A 24 19.56 4.40 -54.57
CA THR A 24 19.82 3.26 -53.72
C THR A 24 18.66 3.21 -52.71
N THR A 25 17.88 2.18 -52.83
CA THR A 25 16.71 1.87 -51.98
C THR A 25 17.23 1.66 -50.54
N ALA A 26 17.21 2.71 -49.72
CA ALA A 26 17.41 2.57 -48.28
C ALA A 26 16.05 2.20 -47.66
N THR A 27 15.94 0.97 -47.26
CA THR A 27 14.85 0.46 -46.40
C THR A 27 14.83 1.32 -45.14
N PRO A 28 13.64 1.82 -44.69
CA PRO A 28 13.53 2.53 -43.45
C PRO A 28 13.99 1.62 -42.29
N PRO A 29 14.75 2.11 -41.30
CA PRO A 29 15.07 1.29 -40.13
C PRO A 29 13.81 0.92 -39.41
N ALA A 30 13.64 -0.38 -39.18
CA ALA A 30 12.56 -0.93 -38.37
C ALA A 30 12.50 -0.21 -37.01
N PRO A 31 11.29 0.08 -36.47
CA PRO A 31 11.16 0.67 -35.15
C PRO A 31 11.82 -0.27 -34.14
N LYS A 32 12.82 0.25 -33.41
CA LYS A 32 13.38 -0.43 -32.25
C LYS A 32 12.23 -0.87 -31.33
N PRO A 33 12.19 -2.14 -30.91
CA PRO A 33 11.19 -2.54 -29.92
C PRO A 33 11.36 -1.66 -28.71
N ALA A 34 10.25 -1.04 -28.29
CA ALA A 34 10.19 -0.31 -27.05
C ALA A 34 10.65 -1.27 -25.95
N SER A 35 11.71 -0.90 -25.26
CA SER A 35 12.19 -1.64 -24.09
C SER A 35 11.04 -1.66 -23.08
N THR A 36 10.36 -2.78 -23.00
CA THR A 36 9.49 -3.08 -21.88
C THR A 36 10.35 -2.98 -20.64
N VAL A 37 10.15 -1.93 -19.86
CA VAL A 37 10.73 -1.81 -18.53
C VAL A 37 10.10 -2.95 -17.74
N GLU A 38 10.79 -4.09 -17.68
CA GLU A 38 10.48 -5.12 -16.70
C GLU A 38 10.66 -4.47 -15.32
N GLN A 39 9.55 -4.12 -14.69
CA GLN A 39 9.53 -3.76 -13.28
C GLN A 39 10.04 -5.00 -12.54
N GLN A 40 11.30 -4.97 -12.12
CA GLN A 40 11.89 -6.00 -11.29
C GLN A 40 11.10 -6.06 -10.00
N GLU A 41 10.24 -7.07 -9.87
CA GLU A 41 9.55 -7.38 -8.63
C GLU A 41 10.61 -7.67 -7.56
N LYS A 42 10.79 -6.71 -6.64
CA LYS A 42 11.74 -6.85 -5.54
C LYS A 42 11.15 -7.78 -4.49
N GLU A 43 11.85 -8.88 -4.21
CA GLU A 43 11.52 -9.72 -3.07
C GLU A 43 11.89 -8.97 -1.77
N VAL A 44 10.92 -8.85 -0.86
CA VAL A 44 11.08 -8.20 0.44
C VAL A 44 10.64 -9.13 1.55
N SER A 45 11.25 -8.98 2.71
CA SER A 45 10.83 -9.63 3.95
C SER A 45 10.04 -8.63 4.78
N LEU A 46 8.82 -8.99 5.12
CA LEU A 46 7.93 -8.17 5.97
C LEU A 46 7.69 -8.89 7.28
N THR A 47 7.70 -8.16 8.38
CA THR A 47 7.30 -8.66 9.70
C THR A 47 5.82 -8.40 9.88
N ILE A 48 5.09 -9.45 10.20
CA ILE A 48 3.67 -9.41 10.57
C ILE A 48 3.50 -9.96 11.98
N TYR A 49 2.36 -9.74 12.59
CA TYR A 49 2.04 -10.26 13.92
C TYR A 49 0.76 -11.10 13.87
N HIS A 50 0.76 -12.21 14.60
CA HIS A 50 -0.41 -13.06 14.82
C HIS A 50 -0.54 -13.45 16.29
N PRO A 51 -1.75 -13.82 16.77
CA PRO A 51 -1.95 -14.22 18.15
C PRO A 51 -1.27 -15.56 18.46
N THR A 52 -0.91 -15.75 19.73
CA THR A 52 -0.64 -17.08 20.28
C THR A 52 -1.93 -17.91 20.37
N GLU A 53 -1.82 -19.25 20.45
CA GLU A 53 -3.01 -20.15 20.51
C GLU A 53 -3.91 -19.88 21.73
N ASP A 54 -3.36 -19.36 22.80
CA ASP A 54 -4.10 -18.96 24.03
C ASP A 54 -4.72 -17.56 23.93
N ALA A 55 -4.51 -16.85 22.82
CA ALA A 55 -4.99 -15.49 22.58
C ALA A 55 -4.55 -14.46 23.62
N MET A 56 -3.41 -14.70 24.32
CA MET A 56 -2.90 -13.81 25.36
C MET A 56 -1.81 -12.87 24.85
N HIS A 57 -1.11 -13.24 23.78
CA HIS A 57 0.03 -12.50 23.26
C HIS A 57 0.06 -12.50 21.74
N LEU A 58 0.92 -11.65 21.18
CA LEU A 58 1.30 -11.67 19.76
C LEU A 58 2.71 -12.22 19.59
N VAL A 59 2.93 -12.91 18.47
CA VAL A 59 4.25 -13.33 18.02
C VAL A 59 4.54 -12.78 16.64
N PRO A 60 5.78 -12.30 16.37
CA PRO A 60 6.18 -11.86 15.05
C PRO A 60 6.42 -13.06 14.13
N ALA A 61 6.03 -12.91 12.87
CA ALA A 61 6.35 -13.83 11.79
C ALA A 61 6.91 -13.08 10.58
N THR A 62 7.91 -13.66 9.92
CA THR A 62 8.50 -13.06 8.71
C THR A 62 7.87 -13.68 7.47
N VAL A 63 7.33 -12.83 6.60
CA VAL A 63 6.76 -13.24 5.31
C VAL A 63 7.60 -12.68 4.17
N LYS A 64 8.07 -13.54 3.27
CA LYS A 64 8.74 -13.14 2.04
C LYS A 64 7.73 -13.01 0.92
N MET A 65 7.75 -11.88 0.20
CA MET A 65 6.85 -11.66 -0.91
C MET A 65 7.45 -10.71 -1.95
N LYS A 66 6.97 -10.84 -3.17
CA LYS A 66 7.27 -9.89 -4.24
C LYS A 66 6.33 -8.71 -4.16
N LEU A 67 6.87 -7.52 -4.02
CA LEU A 67 6.09 -6.30 -3.99
C LEU A 67 6.13 -5.60 -5.34
N LYS A 68 4.96 -5.14 -5.77
CA LYS A 68 4.82 -4.17 -6.86
C LYS A 68 4.74 -2.76 -6.30
N ASP A 69 3.90 -2.56 -5.27
CA ASP A 69 3.61 -1.26 -4.65
C ASP A 69 3.10 -1.45 -3.21
N ASP A 70 3.09 -0.35 -2.42
CA ASP A 70 2.45 -0.23 -1.09
C ASP A 70 2.83 -1.33 -0.08
N PRO A 71 4.09 -1.34 0.41
CA PRO A 71 4.54 -2.32 1.38
C PRO A 71 3.70 -2.40 2.67
N PRO A 72 3.24 -1.29 3.28
CA PRO A 72 2.37 -1.34 4.45
C PRO A 72 1.05 -2.07 4.19
N LYS A 73 0.41 -1.81 3.05
CA LYS A 73 -0.83 -2.52 2.66
C LYS A 73 -0.57 -4.00 2.43
N ALA A 74 0.55 -4.34 1.78
CA ALA A 74 0.93 -5.73 1.53
C ALA A 74 1.20 -6.49 2.83
N ALA A 75 1.84 -5.85 3.83
CA ALA A 75 2.06 -6.44 5.16
C ALA A 75 0.74 -6.78 5.85
N LEU A 76 -0.24 -5.87 5.84
CA LEU A 76 -1.55 -6.14 6.41
C LEU A 76 -2.32 -7.22 5.65
N ALA A 77 -2.22 -7.25 4.32
CA ALA A 77 -2.83 -8.33 3.53
C ALA A 77 -2.20 -9.69 3.86
N ALA A 78 -0.88 -9.74 4.07
CA ALA A 78 -0.16 -10.93 4.50
C ALA A 78 -0.58 -11.35 5.93
N MET A 79 -0.71 -10.39 6.85
CA MET A 79 -1.20 -10.62 8.22
C MET A 79 -2.61 -11.25 8.21
N ILE A 80 -3.53 -10.72 7.41
CA ILE A 80 -4.88 -11.27 7.26
C ILE A 80 -4.84 -12.68 6.66
N ALA A 81 -3.96 -12.91 5.68
CA ALA A 81 -3.81 -14.22 5.06
C ALA A 81 -3.16 -15.24 5.99
N ASP A 82 -2.29 -14.80 6.89
CA ASP A 82 -1.66 -15.64 7.90
C ASP A 82 -2.65 -16.02 9.01
N ASP A 83 -3.43 -15.08 9.52
CA ASP A 83 -4.50 -15.35 10.49
C ASP A 83 -5.45 -16.46 10.03
N ARG A 84 -5.82 -16.47 8.74
CA ARG A 84 -6.69 -17.50 8.16
C ARG A 84 -6.11 -18.91 8.19
N LYS A 85 -4.80 -19.05 8.37
CA LYS A 85 -4.11 -20.34 8.48
C LYS A 85 -3.95 -20.80 9.92
N GLN A 86 -4.20 -19.90 10.87
CA GLN A 86 -4.11 -20.22 12.29
C GLN A 86 -5.20 -21.23 12.67
N LYS A 87 -4.94 -22.00 13.72
CA LYS A 87 -5.92 -22.95 14.28
C LYS A 87 -7.20 -22.25 14.75
N TYR A 88 -7.05 -21.05 15.27
CA TYR A 88 -8.13 -20.21 15.77
C TYR A 88 -8.02 -18.81 15.15
N PRO A 89 -8.49 -18.62 13.90
CA PRO A 89 -8.46 -17.33 13.26
C PRO A 89 -9.40 -16.35 13.99
N ILE A 90 -8.93 -15.13 14.24
CA ILE A 90 -9.72 -14.10 14.92
C ILE A 90 -10.30 -13.06 13.95
N LEU A 91 -9.73 -12.96 12.76
CA LEU A 91 -10.17 -11.99 11.76
C LEU A 91 -11.38 -12.51 10.96
N PRO A 92 -12.38 -11.66 10.67
CA PRO A 92 -13.57 -12.11 9.96
C PRO A 92 -13.27 -12.55 8.53
N LYS A 93 -14.04 -13.54 8.07
CA LYS A 93 -13.96 -13.99 6.68
C LYS A 93 -14.27 -12.84 5.73
N GLY A 94 -13.49 -12.73 4.66
CA GLY A 94 -13.66 -11.68 3.66
C GLY A 94 -13.02 -10.34 4.03
N LEU A 95 -12.51 -10.16 5.25
CA LEU A 95 -11.79 -8.93 5.63
C LEU A 95 -10.68 -8.62 4.63
N SER A 96 -10.60 -7.37 4.21
CA SER A 96 -9.57 -6.86 3.33
C SER A 96 -9.17 -5.43 3.70
N VAL A 97 -8.00 -5.01 3.23
CA VAL A 97 -7.49 -3.66 3.37
C VAL A 97 -7.78 -2.89 2.08
N ASN A 98 -8.60 -1.86 2.16
CA ASN A 98 -8.90 -0.99 1.03
C ASN A 98 -7.67 -0.12 0.70
N THR A 99 -7.20 0.66 1.68
CA THR A 99 -6.03 1.54 1.53
C THR A 99 -5.23 1.65 2.82
N VAL A 100 -3.92 1.96 2.67
CA VAL A 100 -3.07 2.46 3.75
C VAL A 100 -2.46 3.76 3.27
N LYS A 101 -2.66 4.86 4.01
CA LYS A 101 -2.10 6.17 3.68
C LYS A 101 -1.22 6.63 4.83
N VAL A 102 0.06 6.88 4.53
CA VAL A 102 1.02 7.36 5.54
C VAL A 102 1.24 8.86 5.35
N LYS A 103 1.01 9.63 6.41
CA LYS A 103 1.26 11.06 6.45
C LYS A 103 1.73 11.46 7.85
N ASP A 104 2.81 12.23 7.94
CA ASP A 104 3.36 12.77 9.20
C ASP A 104 3.57 11.70 10.28
N GLY A 105 3.99 10.50 9.87
CA GLY A 105 4.24 9.37 10.79
C GLY A 105 2.97 8.60 11.19
N ILE A 106 1.81 8.97 10.69
CA ILE A 106 0.53 8.32 10.98
C ILE A 106 0.08 7.50 9.77
N ALA A 107 -0.10 6.20 9.94
CA ALA A 107 -0.74 5.33 8.95
C ALA A 107 -2.25 5.34 9.17
N THR A 108 -3.00 5.82 8.19
CA THR A 108 -4.47 5.70 8.16
C THR A 108 -4.84 4.48 7.35
N VAL A 109 -5.38 3.47 8.02
CA VAL A 109 -5.79 2.19 7.44
C VAL A 109 -7.28 2.18 7.24
N ASP A 110 -7.72 1.91 6.02
CA ASP A 110 -9.14 1.70 5.69
C ASP A 110 -9.39 0.22 5.44
N PHE A 111 -10.21 -0.38 6.29
CA PHE A 111 -10.66 -1.76 6.16
C PHE A 111 -12.01 -1.85 5.46
N SER A 112 -12.28 -3.01 4.87
CA SER A 112 -13.58 -3.33 4.29
C SER A 112 -14.66 -3.49 5.39
N LYS A 113 -15.93 -3.43 4.98
CA LYS A 113 -17.08 -3.53 5.89
C LYS A 113 -17.17 -4.85 6.66
N GLU A 114 -16.49 -5.88 6.16
CA GLU A 114 -16.43 -7.21 6.79
C GLU A 114 -15.83 -7.15 8.20
N LEU A 115 -15.12 -6.06 8.53
CA LEU A 115 -14.64 -5.80 9.89
C LEU A 115 -15.77 -5.81 10.94
N LEU A 116 -17.00 -5.44 10.55
CA LEU A 116 -18.18 -5.50 11.44
C LEU A 116 -18.57 -6.93 11.86
N ASN A 117 -18.11 -7.94 11.14
CA ASN A 117 -18.36 -9.35 11.44
C ASN A 117 -17.34 -9.95 12.43
N MET A 118 -16.46 -9.12 12.98
CA MET A 118 -15.51 -9.55 14.01
C MET A 118 -16.26 -9.95 15.29
N ASP A 119 -15.71 -10.94 16.00
CA ASP A 119 -16.21 -11.30 17.32
C ASP A 119 -16.16 -10.08 18.26
N LYS A 120 -17.26 -9.87 19.01
CA LYS A 120 -17.45 -8.70 19.87
C LYS A 120 -16.87 -8.90 21.26
N SER A 121 -15.72 -9.54 21.38
CA SER A 121 -15.01 -9.65 22.64
C SER A 121 -13.91 -8.56 22.76
N THR A 122 -13.63 -8.15 23.97
CA THR A 122 -12.53 -7.21 24.27
C THR A 122 -11.20 -7.77 23.78
N THR A 123 -10.96 -9.07 23.99
CA THR A 123 -9.73 -9.74 23.59
C THR A 123 -9.54 -9.70 22.06
N THR A 124 -10.60 -9.99 21.29
CA THR A 124 -10.52 -9.95 19.82
C THR A 124 -10.27 -8.55 19.30
N GLU A 125 -10.91 -7.54 19.89
CA GLU A 125 -10.69 -6.13 19.53
C GLU A 125 -9.26 -5.68 19.83
N GLU A 126 -8.74 -6.06 21.01
CA GLU A 126 -7.36 -5.75 21.42
C GLU A 126 -6.33 -6.43 20.51
N LEU A 127 -6.49 -7.72 20.25
CA LEU A 127 -5.60 -8.48 19.38
C LEU A 127 -5.62 -7.94 17.94
N PHE A 128 -6.79 -7.65 17.36
CA PHE A 128 -6.90 -7.05 16.05
C PHE A 128 -6.15 -5.71 15.99
N THR A 129 -6.40 -4.85 17.00
CA THR A 129 -5.74 -3.55 17.08
C THR A 129 -4.23 -3.70 17.18
N ALA A 130 -3.76 -4.56 18.08
CA ALA A 130 -2.34 -4.78 18.30
C ALA A 130 -1.64 -5.44 17.10
N MET A 131 -2.25 -6.43 16.45
CA MET A 131 -1.73 -7.04 15.22
C MET A 131 -1.51 -5.98 14.14
N THR A 132 -2.53 -5.15 13.89
CA THR A 132 -2.49 -4.10 12.87
C THR A 132 -1.44 -3.05 13.18
N VAL A 133 -1.43 -2.55 14.42
CA VAL A 133 -0.51 -1.49 14.87
C VAL A 133 0.93 -2.00 14.87
N ASN A 134 1.19 -3.18 15.43
CA ASN A 134 2.55 -3.71 15.52
C ASN A 134 3.10 -4.08 14.13
N THR A 135 2.27 -4.62 13.23
CA THR A 135 2.68 -4.89 11.84
C THR A 135 3.05 -3.61 11.10
N LEU A 136 2.27 -2.55 11.25
CA LEU A 136 2.55 -1.28 10.56
C LEU A 136 3.71 -0.51 11.17
N THR A 137 3.90 -0.58 12.48
CA THR A 137 5.02 0.11 13.16
C THR A 137 6.37 -0.60 13.00
N GLU A 138 6.44 -1.71 12.26
CA GLU A 138 7.69 -2.25 11.74
C GLU A 138 8.30 -1.37 10.64
N PHE A 139 7.48 -0.57 9.96
CA PHE A 139 7.96 0.41 8.99
C PHE A 139 8.48 1.65 9.72
N PRO A 140 9.74 2.09 9.47
CA PRO A 140 10.38 3.15 10.24
C PRO A 140 9.67 4.51 10.14
N ASP A 141 8.93 4.73 9.05
CA ASP A 141 8.19 5.96 8.80
C ASP A 141 6.80 5.98 9.48
N ILE A 142 6.37 4.87 10.11
CA ILE A 142 5.08 4.77 10.78
C ILE A 142 5.27 4.71 12.30
N LYS A 143 4.70 5.69 13.01
CA LYS A 143 4.76 5.80 14.47
C LYS A 143 3.43 5.53 15.14
N GLU A 144 2.35 5.85 14.44
CA GLU A 144 0.98 5.71 14.93
C GLU A 144 0.06 5.20 13.81
N VAL A 145 -1.03 4.59 14.22
CA VAL A 145 -2.03 4.03 13.30
C VAL A 145 -3.41 4.57 13.63
N LYS A 146 -4.17 4.95 12.60
CA LYS A 146 -5.57 5.36 12.67
C LYS A 146 -6.43 4.43 11.82
N PHE A 147 -7.62 4.11 12.32
CA PHE A 147 -8.52 3.13 11.71
C PHE A 147 -9.71 3.81 11.02
N LEU A 148 -9.98 3.36 9.79
CA LEU A 148 -11.19 3.66 9.04
C LEU A 148 -11.86 2.34 8.60
N MET A 149 -13.13 2.42 8.28
CA MET A 149 -13.89 1.35 7.64
C MET A 149 -14.75 1.92 6.53
N ASN A 150 -14.54 1.44 5.29
CA ASN A 150 -15.16 1.99 4.09
C ASN A 150 -15.07 3.52 4.01
N GLY A 151 -13.87 4.06 4.27
CA GLY A 151 -13.57 5.49 4.23
C GLY A 151 -14.13 6.32 5.38
N LYS A 152 -14.80 5.71 6.36
CA LYS A 152 -15.39 6.40 7.52
C LYS A 152 -14.62 6.10 8.80
N ALA A 153 -14.52 7.10 9.68
CA ALA A 153 -13.94 6.89 11.00
C ALA A 153 -14.75 5.86 11.80
N ILE A 154 -14.03 4.98 12.47
CA ILE A 154 -14.62 4.03 13.42
C ILE A 154 -14.62 4.71 14.78
N THR A 155 -15.78 4.78 15.44
CA THR A 155 -15.87 5.27 16.83
C THR A 155 -15.64 4.14 17.81
N HIS A 156 -16.32 3.03 17.60
CA HIS A 156 -16.19 1.81 18.38
C HIS A 156 -16.27 0.61 17.44
N LEU A 157 -15.46 -0.40 17.67
CA LEU A 157 -15.51 -1.62 16.87
C LEU A 157 -16.43 -2.66 17.52
N SER A 158 -16.19 -2.94 18.80
CA SER A 158 -17.02 -3.87 19.62
C SER A 158 -17.60 -3.18 20.87
N GLY A 159 -17.39 -1.87 20.99
CA GLY A 159 -17.90 -1.09 22.12
C GLY A 159 -16.93 -0.99 23.31
N HIS A 160 -15.72 -1.51 23.19
CA HIS A 160 -14.76 -1.55 24.29
C HIS A 160 -13.72 -0.43 24.23
N SER A 161 -13.25 -0.09 23.02
CA SER A 161 -12.22 0.94 22.85
C SER A 161 -12.70 2.12 22.02
N ASP A 162 -12.19 3.31 22.35
CA ASP A 162 -12.32 4.48 21.49
C ASP A 162 -11.37 4.37 20.30
N MET A 163 -11.92 4.08 19.12
CA MET A 163 -11.18 3.91 17.87
C MET A 163 -10.97 5.23 17.12
N THR A 164 -11.44 6.36 17.65
CA THR A 164 -11.26 7.67 17.00
C THR A 164 -9.82 8.21 17.13
N ARG A 165 -9.11 7.74 18.16
CA ARG A 165 -7.72 8.10 18.45
C ARG A 165 -6.74 7.41 17.52
N THR A 166 -5.47 7.81 17.58
CA THR A 166 -4.35 7.05 17.03
C THR A 166 -3.80 6.05 18.04
N PHE A 167 -3.20 4.98 17.54
CA PHE A 167 -2.62 3.91 18.35
C PHE A 167 -1.12 3.82 18.10
N LYS A 168 -0.33 3.78 19.16
CA LYS A 168 1.11 3.54 19.14
C LYS A 168 1.41 2.05 19.28
N ARG A 169 2.64 1.65 18.94
CA ARG A 169 3.11 0.28 19.11
C ARG A 169 2.79 -0.26 20.50
N MET A 170 2.24 -1.45 20.51
CA MET A 170 1.78 -2.17 21.71
C MET A 170 2.80 -3.26 22.06
N ASN A 171 3.87 -2.91 22.77
CA ASN A 171 4.96 -3.84 23.08
C ASN A 171 4.59 -4.85 24.19
N ASP A 172 3.69 -4.47 25.08
CA ASP A 172 3.37 -5.27 26.27
C ASP A 172 2.64 -6.58 25.91
N ILE A 173 1.94 -6.59 24.76
CA ILE A 173 1.23 -7.77 24.27
C ILE A 173 2.14 -8.72 23.45
N ILE A 174 3.36 -8.30 23.09
CA ILE A 174 4.29 -9.15 22.34
C ILE A 174 4.90 -10.18 23.27
N LYS A 175 4.82 -11.45 22.92
CA LYS A 175 5.46 -12.53 23.66
C LYS A 175 6.97 -12.35 23.65
N LYS A 176 7.55 -12.33 24.85
CA LYS A 176 9.00 -12.29 25.09
C LYS A 176 9.62 -13.66 24.95
#